data_16b727d7949a52df83ecd4f17a91c11b
#
_entry.id   16b727d7949a52df83ecd4f17a91c11b
#
_cell.length_a   1.000
_cell.length_b   1.000
_cell.length_c   1.000
_cell.angle_alpha   90.00
_cell.angle_beta   90.00
_cell.angle_gamma   90.00
#
_symmetry.space_group_name_H-M   'P 1'
#
loop_
_entity.id
_entity.type
_entity.pdbx_description
1 polymer ?
#
loop_
_entity_poly.entity_id
_entity_poly.type
_entity_poly.pdbx_seq_one_letter_code
_entity_poly.pdbx_strand_id
1 'polypeptide(L)'
;VSGAVFGKVQVSGTRNMQVTTAHIKDLTGTIQVIWFRMPFLRNTLKQGMPVIIRGRVVSKKDQLIMEHPELFSPPDGYDKKCGTLQPIYPLTGGMTNNAVAKAVKGAMEYLDLVSDDLPKDLRLRYHLAEYNYAIRGIHFPLDKAEFYHARERLVFEEFLVFVLALRRTRERNERAENGFVIKRRSEIDRFLENLPYELTGAQKRVWEQIQEEMCGKLVMSRLIQ
;
A
#
# COMPACT_ATOMS: atom_id res chain seq x y z
N VAL A 1 18.96 19.24 -8.10
CA VAL A 1 20.04 20.06 -8.68
C VAL A 1 21.03 19.12 -9.35
N SER A 2 21.35 19.40 -10.62
CA SER A 2 22.42 18.75 -11.37
C SER A 2 23.57 19.75 -11.50
N GLY A 3 24.77 19.35 -11.13
CA GLY A 3 25.92 20.26 -11.15
C GLY A 3 27.23 19.52 -10.92
N ALA A 4 28.28 20.26 -10.66
CA ALA A 4 29.60 19.71 -10.35
C ALA A 4 30.06 20.15 -8.95
N VAL A 5 30.84 19.29 -8.32
CA VAL A 5 31.43 19.59 -7.00
C VAL A 5 32.41 20.78 -7.15
N PHE A 6 32.14 21.85 -6.42
CA PHE A 6 32.93 23.07 -6.45
C PHE A 6 33.76 23.22 -5.17
N GLY A 7 35.08 23.34 -5.34
CA GLY A 7 36.02 23.46 -4.22
C GLY A 7 36.26 22.13 -3.48
N LYS A 8 36.87 22.25 -2.30
CA LYS A 8 37.21 21.08 -1.47
C LYS A 8 36.05 20.70 -0.57
N VAL A 9 35.77 19.40 -0.49
CA VAL A 9 34.81 18.85 0.50
C VAL A 9 35.46 18.91 1.90
N GLN A 10 34.77 19.52 2.85
CA GLN A 10 35.23 19.71 4.21
C GLN A 10 34.52 18.76 5.14
N VAL A 11 35.27 18.24 6.14
CA VAL A 11 34.69 17.47 7.25
C VAL A 11 35.07 18.20 8.54
N SER A 12 34.04 18.54 9.31
CA SER A 12 34.17 19.26 10.60
C SER A 12 33.41 18.50 11.69
N GLY A 13 33.66 18.84 12.94
CA GLY A 13 32.98 18.25 14.10
C GLY A 13 33.77 17.19 14.83
N THR A 14 33.19 16.68 15.92
CA THR A 14 33.77 15.63 16.79
C THR A 14 33.45 14.23 16.25
N ARG A 15 34.14 13.20 16.79
CA ARG A 15 34.00 11.79 16.35
C ARG A 15 32.53 11.29 16.28
N ASN A 16 31.67 11.83 17.16
CA ASN A 16 30.25 11.42 17.22
C ASN A 16 29.33 12.33 16.40
N MET A 17 29.77 13.48 15.91
CA MET A 17 28.94 14.47 15.24
C MET A 17 29.72 15.11 14.09
N GLN A 18 30.13 14.26 13.13
CA GLN A 18 30.85 14.70 11.94
C GLN A 18 29.87 15.28 10.91
N VAL A 19 30.24 16.42 10.38
CA VAL A 19 29.49 17.15 9.36
C VAL A 19 30.37 17.27 8.12
N THR A 20 29.89 16.74 7.02
CA THR A 20 30.54 16.87 5.71
C THR A 20 29.84 17.97 4.93
N THR A 21 30.61 18.98 4.50
CA THR A 21 30.12 20.13 3.73
C THR A 21 30.76 20.12 2.34
N ALA A 22 29.95 20.26 1.32
CA ALA A 22 30.38 20.45 -0.07
C ALA A 22 29.59 21.60 -0.71
N HIS A 23 30.11 22.14 -1.79
CA HIS A 23 29.42 23.11 -2.62
C HIS A 23 29.21 22.48 -4.00
N ILE A 24 27.98 22.58 -4.50
CA ILE A 24 27.62 22.12 -5.84
C ILE A 24 27.29 23.35 -6.67
N LYS A 25 27.94 23.46 -7.82
CA LYS A 25 27.80 24.59 -8.75
C LYS A 25 27.15 24.08 -10.05
N ASP A 26 26.20 24.84 -10.55
CA ASP A 26 25.60 24.70 -11.87
C ASP A 26 25.69 26.02 -12.65
N LEU A 27 24.94 26.12 -13.75
CA LEU A 27 24.89 27.34 -14.55
C LEU A 27 24.16 28.51 -13.89
N THR A 28 23.36 28.23 -12.86
CA THR A 28 22.52 29.22 -12.17
C THR A 28 23.13 29.74 -10.87
N GLY A 29 24.04 28.98 -10.28
CA GLY A 29 24.67 29.39 -9.01
C GLY A 29 25.37 28.26 -8.26
N THR A 30 25.55 28.49 -6.99
CA THR A 30 26.19 27.52 -6.07
C THR A 30 25.29 27.27 -4.86
N ILE A 31 25.10 26.02 -4.51
CA ILE A 31 24.37 25.61 -3.32
C ILE A 31 25.30 24.88 -2.33
N GLN A 32 25.16 25.19 -1.06
CA GLN A 32 25.85 24.46 0.00
C GLN A 32 25.08 23.19 0.35
N VAL A 33 25.81 22.10 0.49
CA VAL A 33 25.24 20.78 0.82
C VAL A 33 25.90 20.24 2.08
N ILE A 34 25.08 19.72 2.99
CA ILE A 34 25.54 19.25 4.30
C ILE A 34 25.06 17.82 4.53
N TRP A 35 25.98 16.91 4.87
CA TRP A 35 25.67 15.56 5.31
C TRP A 35 26.17 15.32 6.73
N PHE A 36 25.34 14.70 7.55
CA PHE A 36 25.69 14.30 8.90
C PHE A 36 26.19 12.85 8.92
N ARG A 37 27.25 12.57 9.67
CA ARG A 37 27.84 11.23 9.85
C ARG A 37 28.27 10.53 8.56
N MET A 38 28.69 11.30 7.54
CA MET A 38 29.16 10.77 6.26
C MET A 38 30.55 11.30 5.89
N PRO A 39 31.61 11.09 6.73
CA PRO A 39 32.94 11.62 6.45
C PRO A 39 33.60 11.02 5.21
N PHE A 40 33.18 9.81 4.81
CA PHE A 40 33.71 9.13 3.63
C PHE A 40 33.43 9.89 2.31
N LEU A 41 32.44 10.77 2.29
CA LEU A 41 32.13 11.59 1.12
C LEU A 41 33.27 12.52 0.72
N ARG A 42 34.14 12.90 1.66
CA ARG A 42 35.38 13.67 1.37
C ARG A 42 36.27 12.94 0.38
N ASN A 43 36.34 11.62 0.48
CA ASN A 43 37.19 10.80 -0.41
C ASN A 43 36.50 10.45 -1.72
N THR A 44 35.16 10.41 -1.70
CA THR A 44 34.33 10.04 -2.85
C THR A 44 34.09 11.24 -3.77
N LEU A 45 33.76 12.41 -3.21
CA LEU A 45 33.42 13.61 -3.95
C LEU A 45 34.70 14.42 -4.26
N LYS A 46 35.13 14.43 -5.51
CA LYS A 46 36.28 15.20 -5.96
C LYS A 46 35.82 16.46 -6.67
N GLN A 47 36.63 17.50 -6.60
CA GLN A 47 36.39 18.77 -7.31
C GLN A 47 36.19 18.51 -8.83
N GLY A 48 35.18 19.15 -9.40
CA GLY A 48 34.81 18.99 -10.83
C GLY A 48 33.96 17.75 -11.12
N MET A 49 33.74 16.87 -10.15
CA MET A 49 32.94 15.64 -10.34
C MET A 49 31.49 15.99 -10.61
N PRO A 50 30.86 15.48 -11.70
CA PRO A 50 29.46 15.68 -11.96
C PRO A 50 28.62 14.89 -10.96
N VAL A 51 27.61 15.52 -10.38
CA VAL A 51 26.70 14.92 -9.40
C VAL A 51 25.28 15.44 -9.60
N ILE A 52 24.29 14.61 -9.26
CA ILE A 52 22.92 15.06 -9.06
C ILE A 52 22.59 14.92 -7.57
N ILE A 53 21.99 15.96 -7.01
CA ILE A 53 21.52 15.96 -5.61
C ILE A 53 20.00 16.19 -5.58
N ARG A 54 19.32 15.43 -4.74
CA ARG A 54 17.88 15.54 -4.53
C ARG A 54 17.57 15.73 -3.06
N GLY A 55 16.88 16.79 -2.72
CA GLY A 55 16.50 17.10 -1.34
C GLY A 55 15.75 18.40 -1.24
N ARG A 56 15.42 18.80 -0.02
CA ARG A 56 14.75 20.05 0.27
C ARG A 56 15.79 21.17 0.43
N VAL A 57 15.58 22.26 -0.30
CA VAL A 57 16.39 23.48 -0.16
C VAL A 57 15.83 24.32 0.98
N VAL A 58 16.70 24.79 1.86
CA VAL A 58 16.39 25.71 2.95
C VAL A 58 17.26 26.95 2.83
N SER A 59 16.68 28.12 3.00
CA SER A 59 17.45 29.37 3.09
C SER A 59 17.82 29.64 4.54
N LYS A 60 19.14 29.76 4.80
CA LYS A 60 19.67 30.15 6.11
C LYS A 60 20.67 31.28 5.91
N LYS A 61 20.45 32.44 6.54
CA LYS A 61 21.35 33.61 6.45
C LYS A 61 21.68 33.99 5.00
N ASP A 62 20.68 34.09 4.16
CA ASP A 62 20.79 34.40 2.71
C ASP A 62 21.61 33.39 1.88
N GLN A 63 21.90 32.22 2.43
CA GLN A 63 22.52 31.13 1.68
C GLN A 63 21.52 30.00 1.46
N LEU A 64 21.52 29.44 0.27
CA LEU A 64 20.78 28.24 -0.06
C LEU A 64 21.55 27.01 0.41
N ILE A 65 20.91 26.23 1.31
CA ILE A 65 21.49 25.04 1.91
C ILE A 65 20.58 23.85 1.65
N MET A 66 21.19 22.71 1.37
CA MET A 66 20.47 21.43 1.28
C MET A 66 21.05 20.49 2.34
N GLU A 67 20.20 20.10 3.31
CA GLU A 67 20.59 19.23 4.41
C GLU A 67 20.30 17.77 4.05
N HIS A 68 21.31 16.93 4.17
CA HIS A 68 21.28 15.49 3.99
C HIS A 68 20.58 15.04 2.67
N PRO A 69 20.90 15.64 1.50
CA PRO A 69 20.29 15.26 0.26
C PRO A 69 20.72 13.87 -0.17
N GLU A 70 19.89 13.25 -0.97
CA GLU A 70 20.25 12.06 -1.73
C GLU A 70 21.25 12.44 -2.83
N LEU A 71 22.33 11.70 -2.91
CA LEU A 71 23.43 11.93 -3.84
C LEU A 71 23.46 10.84 -4.91
N PHE A 72 23.49 11.25 -6.15
CA PHE A 72 23.68 10.37 -7.31
C PHE A 72 25.01 10.70 -7.98
N SER A 73 25.91 9.72 -7.92
CA SER A 73 27.21 9.79 -8.53
C SER A 73 27.65 8.38 -8.93
N PRO A 74 27.76 8.06 -10.23
CA PRO A 74 27.55 8.95 -11.38
C PRO A 74 26.07 9.37 -11.57
N PRO A 75 25.80 10.45 -12.33
CA PRO A 75 24.46 10.99 -12.58
C PRO A 75 23.46 10.00 -13.19
N ASP A 76 23.91 9.02 -13.96
CA ASP A 76 23.08 7.99 -14.61
C ASP A 76 22.21 7.19 -13.61
N GLY A 77 22.64 7.13 -12.35
CA GLY A 77 21.85 6.53 -11.28
C GLY A 77 20.55 7.28 -10.96
N TYR A 78 20.51 8.58 -11.28
CA TYR A 78 19.33 9.40 -11.08
C TYR A 78 18.19 9.01 -12.04
N ASP A 79 18.47 8.90 -13.33
CA ASP A 79 17.47 8.57 -14.34
C ASP A 79 16.92 7.15 -14.12
N LYS A 80 17.80 6.21 -13.79
CA LYS A 80 17.39 4.85 -13.43
C LYS A 80 16.48 4.79 -12.22
N LYS A 81 16.68 5.67 -11.23
CA LYS A 81 15.90 5.66 -10.00
C LYS A 81 14.66 6.56 -10.08
N CYS A 82 14.75 7.72 -10.74
CA CYS A 82 13.68 8.71 -10.77
C CYS A 82 12.77 8.59 -12.01
N GLY A 83 13.22 7.88 -13.05
CA GLY A 83 12.42 7.58 -14.24
C GLY A 83 11.45 6.42 -14.06
N THR A 84 11.55 5.66 -12.96
CA THR A 84 10.69 4.51 -12.65
C THR A 84 9.94 4.69 -11.34
N LEU A 85 8.80 4.03 -11.21
CA LEU A 85 8.11 3.94 -9.92
C LEU A 85 8.97 3.15 -8.94
N GLN A 86 9.19 3.73 -7.76
CA GLN A 86 9.99 3.09 -6.71
C GLN A 86 9.09 2.60 -5.59
N PRO A 87 9.26 1.36 -5.10
CA PRO A 87 8.50 0.86 -3.98
C PRO A 87 8.92 1.57 -2.68
N ILE A 88 7.92 1.92 -1.86
CA ILE A 88 8.11 2.44 -0.51
C ILE A 88 7.51 1.44 0.46
N TYR A 89 8.38 0.85 1.29
CA TYR A 89 7.97 -0.16 2.27
C TYR A 89 7.81 0.44 3.66
N PRO A 90 6.87 -0.08 4.47
CA PRO A 90 6.85 0.22 5.90
C PRO A 90 8.14 -0.31 6.54
N LEU A 91 8.82 0.54 7.32
CA LEU A 91 10.11 0.22 7.89
C LEU A 91 10.03 0.10 9.42
N THR A 92 10.77 -0.84 9.97
CA THR A 92 11.06 -0.95 11.40
C THR A 92 12.46 -0.43 11.72
N GLY A 93 12.76 -0.18 13.00
CA GLY A 93 14.05 0.36 13.42
C GLY A 93 15.23 -0.46 12.89
N GLY A 94 16.23 0.23 12.36
CA GLY A 94 17.44 -0.37 11.79
C GLY A 94 17.35 -0.83 10.34
N MET A 95 16.15 -0.79 9.72
CA MET A 95 15.97 -1.17 8.30
C MET A 95 15.92 0.07 7.40
N THR A 96 16.44 -0.07 6.19
CA THR A 96 16.35 0.96 5.14
C THR A 96 15.46 0.46 3.99
N ASN A 97 14.80 1.38 3.29
CA ASN A 97 13.98 1.01 2.12
C ASN A 97 14.80 0.26 1.05
N ASN A 98 16.06 0.65 0.86
CA ASN A 98 16.96 -0.01 -0.09
C ASN A 98 17.27 -1.46 0.32
N ALA A 99 17.43 -1.74 1.61
CA ALA A 99 17.68 -3.10 2.10
C ALA A 99 16.45 -4.00 1.86
N VAL A 100 15.25 -3.48 2.18
CA VAL A 100 13.99 -4.20 1.92
C VAL A 100 13.77 -4.41 0.44
N ALA A 101 13.93 -3.37 -0.39
CA ALA A 101 13.78 -3.48 -1.84
C ALA A 101 14.75 -4.50 -2.46
N LYS A 102 16.00 -4.56 -1.97
CA LYS A 102 16.98 -5.55 -2.41
C LYS A 102 16.57 -6.98 -2.03
N ALA A 103 16.07 -7.17 -0.80
CA ALA A 103 15.57 -8.46 -0.35
C ALA A 103 14.36 -8.93 -1.17
N VAL A 104 13.38 -8.03 -1.39
CA VAL A 104 12.22 -8.32 -2.24
C VAL A 104 12.65 -8.66 -3.66
N LYS A 105 13.59 -7.89 -4.24
CA LYS A 105 14.11 -8.17 -5.59
C LYS A 105 14.77 -9.55 -5.67
N GLY A 106 15.54 -9.96 -4.65
CA GLY A 106 16.09 -11.30 -4.59
C GLY A 106 15.02 -12.39 -4.48
N ALA A 107 13.96 -12.16 -3.72
CA ALA A 107 12.84 -13.08 -3.62
C ALA A 107 12.09 -13.29 -4.95
N MET A 108 12.09 -12.28 -5.84
CA MET A 108 11.47 -12.40 -7.17
C MET A 108 12.10 -13.48 -8.06
N GLU A 109 13.34 -13.90 -7.80
CA GLU A 109 13.99 -14.98 -8.52
C GLU A 109 13.33 -16.35 -8.28
N TYR A 110 12.62 -16.46 -7.14
CA TYR A 110 11.92 -17.70 -6.74
C TYR A 110 10.41 -17.64 -6.99
N LEU A 111 9.92 -16.56 -7.58
CA LEU A 111 8.48 -16.33 -7.76
C LEU A 111 7.84 -17.38 -8.70
N ASP A 112 8.58 -17.90 -9.65
CA ASP A 112 8.09 -18.92 -10.59
C ASP A 112 7.78 -20.29 -9.91
N LEU A 113 8.15 -20.44 -8.64
CA LEU A 113 7.74 -21.59 -7.81
C LEU A 113 6.33 -21.43 -7.24
N VAL A 114 5.73 -20.24 -7.34
CA VAL A 114 4.38 -19.95 -6.85
C VAL A 114 3.39 -20.15 -8.00
N SER A 115 2.40 -21.00 -7.79
CA SER A 115 1.31 -21.21 -8.74
C SER A 115 0.28 -20.10 -8.63
N ASP A 116 -0.40 -19.80 -9.74
CA ASP A 116 -1.56 -18.91 -9.73
C ASP A 116 -2.82 -19.69 -9.34
N ASP A 117 -3.38 -19.40 -8.19
CA ASP A 117 -4.57 -20.07 -7.66
C ASP A 117 -5.86 -19.66 -8.37
N LEU A 118 -5.83 -18.55 -9.14
CA LEU A 118 -7.00 -18.10 -9.88
C LEU A 118 -7.17 -18.88 -11.19
N PRO A 119 -8.30 -19.56 -11.43
CA PRO A 119 -8.54 -20.31 -12.66
C PRO A 119 -8.31 -19.46 -13.91
N LYS A 120 -7.70 -20.06 -14.93
CA LYS A 120 -7.32 -19.37 -16.17
C LYS A 120 -8.53 -18.77 -16.91
N ASP A 121 -9.65 -19.47 -16.94
CA ASP A 121 -10.90 -19.01 -17.53
C ASP A 121 -11.45 -17.76 -16.84
N LEU A 122 -11.37 -17.73 -15.51
CA LEU A 122 -11.74 -16.56 -14.71
C LEU A 122 -10.82 -15.36 -15.00
N ARG A 123 -9.51 -15.60 -15.07
CA ARG A 123 -8.54 -14.54 -15.41
C ARG A 123 -8.80 -13.95 -16.80
N LEU A 124 -9.04 -14.80 -17.78
CA LEU A 124 -9.35 -14.36 -19.14
C LEU A 124 -10.68 -13.59 -19.23
N ARG A 125 -11.69 -14.05 -18.51
CA ARG A 125 -13.01 -13.40 -18.48
C ARG A 125 -12.96 -11.97 -17.93
N TYR A 126 -12.12 -11.73 -16.92
CA TYR A 126 -11.99 -10.44 -16.26
C TYR A 126 -10.72 -9.69 -16.67
N HIS A 127 -10.00 -10.15 -17.69
CA HIS A 127 -8.77 -9.53 -18.20
C HIS A 127 -7.70 -9.30 -17.12
N LEU A 128 -7.60 -10.23 -16.16
CA LEU A 128 -6.67 -10.13 -15.05
C LEU A 128 -5.28 -10.65 -15.41
N ALA A 129 -4.26 -9.98 -14.90
CA ALA A 129 -2.88 -10.42 -15.01
C ALA A 129 -2.65 -11.78 -14.34
N GLU A 130 -1.61 -12.49 -14.75
CA GLU A 130 -1.10 -13.66 -14.06
C GLU A 130 -0.46 -13.23 -12.72
N TYR A 131 -0.53 -14.09 -11.70
CA TYR A 131 -0.10 -13.77 -10.34
C TYR A 131 1.35 -13.29 -10.25
N ASN A 132 2.30 -14.06 -10.83
CA ASN A 132 3.73 -13.72 -10.77
C ASN A 132 4.04 -12.42 -11.51
N TYR A 133 3.36 -12.17 -12.64
CA TYR A 133 3.44 -10.88 -13.34
C TYR A 133 2.92 -9.75 -12.46
N ALA A 134 1.79 -9.94 -11.78
CA ALA A 134 1.22 -8.92 -10.90
C ALA A 134 2.11 -8.61 -9.70
N ILE A 135 2.71 -9.64 -9.07
CA ILE A 135 3.66 -9.42 -7.97
C ILE A 135 4.90 -8.66 -8.44
N ARG A 136 5.45 -8.98 -9.61
CA ARG A 136 6.59 -8.22 -10.16
C ARG A 136 6.20 -6.79 -10.47
N GLY A 137 5.07 -6.58 -11.16
CA GLY A 137 4.58 -5.27 -11.58
C GLY A 137 4.15 -4.35 -10.44
N ILE A 138 3.69 -4.88 -9.29
CA ILE A 138 3.35 -4.03 -8.14
C ILE A 138 4.60 -3.52 -7.41
N HIS A 139 5.68 -4.29 -7.40
CA HIS A 139 6.91 -3.93 -6.71
C HIS A 139 7.91 -3.16 -7.59
N PHE A 140 8.06 -3.58 -8.85
CA PHE A 140 9.06 -3.04 -9.78
C PHE A 140 8.47 -2.85 -11.17
N PRO A 141 7.43 -2.01 -11.32
CA PRO A 141 6.78 -1.80 -12.61
C PRO A 141 7.71 -1.09 -13.59
N LEU A 142 7.62 -1.45 -14.86
CA LEU A 142 8.32 -0.76 -15.95
C LEU A 142 7.67 0.61 -16.20
N ASP A 143 6.35 0.67 -16.10
CA ASP A 143 5.57 1.90 -16.30
C ASP A 143 4.31 1.93 -15.42
N LYS A 144 3.54 3.02 -15.55
CA LYS A 144 2.28 3.19 -14.80
C LYS A 144 1.19 2.21 -15.24
N ALA A 145 1.16 1.82 -16.51
CA ALA A 145 0.14 0.91 -17.03
C ALA A 145 0.33 -0.49 -16.42
N GLU A 146 1.56 -0.98 -16.39
CA GLU A 146 1.90 -2.24 -15.72
C GLU A 146 1.56 -2.20 -14.23
N PHE A 147 1.87 -1.10 -13.53
CA PHE A 147 1.49 -0.93 -12.12
C PHE A 147 -0.01 -1.05 -11.90
N TYR A 148 -0.83 -0.37 -12.70
CA TYR A 148 -2.29 -0.42 -12.55
C TYR A 148 -2.85 -1.81 -12.86
N HIS A 149 -2.34 -2.46 -13.90
CA HIS A 149 -2.77 -3.81 -14.27
C HIS A 149 -2.40 -4.85 -13.20
N ALA A 150 -1.20 -4.75 -12.64
CA ALA A 150 -0.77 -5.57 -11.51
C ALA A 150 -1.65 -5.33 -10.27
N ARG A 151 -1.91 -4.06 -9.95
CA ARG A 151 -2.76 -3.68 -8.81
C ARG A 151 -4.18 -4.19 -8.95
N GLU A 152 -4.76 -4.10 -10.14
CA GLU A 152 -6.11 -4.59 -10.42
C GLU A 152 -6.23 -6.09 -10.11
N ARG A 153 -5.26 -6.89 -10.54
CA ARG A 153 -5.21 -8.33 -10.25
C ARG A 153 -5.17 -8.61 -8.75
N LEU A 154 -4.31 -7.94 -8.00
CA LEU A 154 -4.15 -8.18 -6.57
C LEU A 154 -5.36 -7.70 -5.77
N VAL A 155 -5.93 -6.55 -6.12
CA VAL A 155 -7.17 -6.05 -5.49
C VAL A 155 -8.34 -6.99 -5.75
N PHE A 156 -8.48 -7.49 -6.99
CA PHE A 156 -9.52 -8.47 -7.31
C PHE A 156 -9.41 -9.71 -6.42
N GLU A 157 -8.21 -10.24 -6.25
CA GLU A 157 -7.98 -11.43 -5.43
C GLU A 157 -8.31 -11.20 -3.95
N GLU A 158 -7.85 -10.08 -3.37
CA GLU A 158 -8.19 -9.72 -1.99
C GLU A 158 -9.71 -9.63 -1.78
N PHE A 159 -10.43 -8.95 -2.68
CA PHE A 159 -11.89 -8.86 -2.59
C PHE A 159 -12.58 -10.19 -2.83
N LEU A 160 -12.08 -11.02 -3.74
CA LEU A 160 -12.63 -12.36 -3.96
C LEU A 160 -12.54 -13.20 -2.69
N VAL A 161 -11.36 -13.27 -2.08
CA VAL A 161 -11.15 -14.01 -0.82
C VAL A 161 -12.04 -13.46 0.29
N PHE A 162 -12.14 -12.15 0.42
CA PHE A 162 -13.00 -11.50 1.40
C PHE A 162 -14.48 -11.86 1.20
N VAL A 163 -14.99 -11.76 -0.03
CA VAL A 163 -16.39 -12.09 -0.35
C VAL A 163 -16.67 -13.58 -0.12
N LEU A 164 -15.75 -14.46 -0.50
CA LEU A 164 -15.88 -15.90 -0.25
C LEU A 164 -15.91 -16.23 1.24
N ALA A 165 -15.06 -15.56 2.05
CA ALA A 165 -15.07 -15.71 3.50
C ALA A 165 -16.39 -15.25 4.13
N LEU A 166 -16.92 -14.11 3.69
CA LEU A 166 -18.24 -13.62 4.11
C LEU A 166 -19.35 -14.60 3.74
N ARG A 167 -19.35 -15.09 2.51
CA ARG A 167 -20.33 -16.08 2.04
C ARG A 167 -20.30 -17.36 2.87
N ARG A 168 -19.11 -17.89 3.12
CA ARG A 168 -18.92 -19.08 3.96
C ARG A 168 -19.41 -18.86 5.38
N THR A 169 -19.16 -17.70 5.96
CA THR A 169 -19.65 -17.34 7.30
C THR A 169 -21.18 -17.25 7.32
N ARG A 170 -21.75 -16.61 6.29
CA ARG A 170 -23.21 -16.52 6.16
C ARG A 170 -23.86 -17.89 6.01
N GLU A 171 -23.37 -18.75 5.11
CA GLU A 171 -23.88 -20.11 4.92
C GLU A 171 -23.80 -20.96 6.18
N ARG A 172 -22.72 -20.78 6.97
CA ARG A 172 -22.59 -21.45 8.27
C ARG A 172 -23.63 -20.96 9.27
N ASN A 173 -23.89 -19.68 9.32
CA ASN A 173 -24.90 -19.10 10.22
C ASN A 173 -26.32 -19.48 9.78
N GLU A 174 -26.62 -19.47 8.48
CA GLU A 174 -27.91 -19.88 7.92
C GLU A 174 -28.22 -21.38 8.14
N ARG A 175 -27.20 -22.21 8.36
CA ARG A 175 -27.34 -23.65 8.67
C ARG A 175 -27.31 -23.95 10.17
N ALA A 176 -27.07 -22.95 11.01
CA ALA A 176 -27.06 -23.16 12.45
C ALA A 176 -28.46 -23.48 12.94
N GLU A 177 -28.59 -24.59 13.66
CA GLU A 177 -29.87 -24.98 14.25
C GLU A 177 -30.19 -24.09 15.45
N ASN A 178 -31.48 -23.71 15.56
CA ASN A 178 -31.99 -22.95 16.67
C ASN A 178 -32.23 -23.89 17.86
N GLY A 179 -31.55 -23.65 18.99
CA GLY A 179 -31.76 -24.40 20.23
C GLY A 179 -33.09 -24.10 20.92
N PHE A 180 -33.87 -23.11 20.45
CA PHE A 180 -35.15 -22.70 21.00
C PHE A 180 -36.24 -22.80 19.93
N VAL A 181 -37.29 -23.55 20.21
CA VAL A 181 -38.45 -23.61 19.33
C VAL A 181 -39.44 -22.52 19.75
N ILE A 182 -39.48 -21.45 18.98
CA ILE A 182 -40.47 -20.37 19.16
C ILE A 182 -41.76 -20.79 18.47
N LYS A 183 -42.87 -20.81 19.21
CA LYS A 183 -44.18 -21.13 18.64
C LYS A 183 -44.98 -19.86 18.41
N ARG A 184 -45.65 -19.81 17.26
CA ARG A 184 -46.62 -18.75 16.99
C ARG A 184 -47.70 -18.75 18.05
N ARG A 185 -48.02 -17.57 18.59
CA ARG A 185 -49.04 -17.40 19.63
C ARG A 185 -50.13 -16.44 19.16
N SER A 186 -51.38 -16.81 19.45
CA SER A 186 -52.56 -16.01 19.09
C SER A 186 -52.61 -14.66 19.82
N GLU A 187 -51.88 -14.49 20.89
CA GLU A 187 -51.76 -13.22 21.61
C GLU A 187 -51.08 -12.13 20.75
N ILE A 188 -50.17 -12.53 19.86
CA ILE A 188 -49.52 -11.60 18.95
C ILE A 188 -50.51 -11.14 17.87
N ASP A 189 -51.33 -12.04 17.33
CA ASP A 189 -52.34 -11.70 16.34
C ASP A 189 -53.35 -10.70 16.94
N ARG A 190 -53.82 -10.94 18.16
CA ARG A 190 -54.67 -10.01 18.93
C ARG A 190 -54.00 -8.66 19.19
N PHE A 191 -52.69 -8.65 19.47
CA PHE A 191 -51.95 -7.41 19.66
C PHE A 191 -51.93 -6.58 18.36
N LEU A 192 -51.69 -7.22 17.23
CA LEU A 192 -51.68 -6.56 15.92
C LEU A 192 -53.04 -6.00 15.53
N GLU A 193 -54.13 -6.72 15.84
CA GLU A 193 -55.52 -6.29 15.62
C GLU A 193 -55.90 -5.06 16.48
N ASN A 194 -55.29 -4.92 17.66
CA ASN A 194 -55.56 -3.82 18.59
C ASN A 194 -54.63 -2.60 18.42
N LEU A 195 -53.75 -2.60 17.39
CA LEU A 195 -52.94 -1.44 17.11
C LEU A 195 -53.80 -0.25 16.67
N PRO A 196 -53.52 0.99 17.10
CA PRO A 196 -54.27 2.19 16.73
C PRO A 196 -54.05 2.61 15.26
N TYR A 197 -53.31 1.84 14.47
CA TYR A 197 -53.01 2.05 13.06
C TYR A 197 -52.86 0.71 12.35
N GLU A 198 -53.07 0.72 11.03
CA GLU A 198 -52.76 -0.44 10.20
C GLU A 198 -51.30 -0.47 9.80
N LEU A 199 -50.69 -1.66 9.83
CA LEU A 199 -49.36 -1.88 9.29
C LEU A 199 -49.36 -1.66 7.76
N THR A 200 -48.33 -1.03 7.26
CA THR A 200 -48.14 -0.90 5.80
C THR A 200 -47.90 -2.27 5.16
N GLY A 201 -48.14 -2.40 3.86
CA GLY A 201 -47.91 -3.65 3.15
C GLY A 201 -46.45 -4.15 3.24
N ALA A 202 -45.46 -3.24 3.36
CA ALA A 202 -44.06 -3.61 3.58
C ALA A 202 -43.83 -4.18 4.98
N GLN A 203 -44.44 -3.56 6.03
CA GLN A 203 -44.33 -4.03 7.41
C GLN A 203 -45.03 -5.39 7.60
N LYS A 204 -46.19 -5.60 6.96
CA LYS A 204 -46.90 -6.92 6.98
C LYS A 204 -46.01 -8.01 6.39
N ARG A 205 -45.40 -7.78 5.20
CA ARG A 205 -44.48 -8.76 4.58
C ARG A 205 -43.24 -9.06 5.43
N VAL A 206 -42.64 -8.05 6.01
CA VAL A 206 -41.45 -8.23 6.88
C VAL A 206 -41.84 -9.00 8.15
N TRP A 207 -42.98 -8.69 8.70
CA TRP A 207 -43.51 -9.40 9.88
C TRP A 207 -43.78 -10.88 9.61
N GLU A 208 -44.40 -11.21 8.51
CA GLU A 208 -44.64 -12.60 8.09
C GLU A 208 -43.31 -13.37 7.94
N GLN A 209 -42.30 -12.77 7.29
CA GLN A 209 -40.99 -13.39 7.16
C GLN A 209 -40.31 -13.61 8.51
N ILE A 210 -40.39 -12.64 9.42
CA ILE A 210 -39.84 -12.77 10.79
C ILE A 210 -40.51 -13.92 11.51
N GLN A 211 -41.85 -14.01 11.49
CA GLN A 211 -42.59 -15.08 12.14
C GLN A 211 -42.21 -16.45 11.59
N GLU A 212 -42.14 -16.60 10.27
CA GLU A 212 -41.79 -17.84 9.62
C GLU A 212 -40.37 -18.31 9.98
N GLU A 213 -39.40 -17.40 9.96
CA GLU A 213 -38.02 -17.74 10.32
C GLU A 213 -37.80 -17.97 11.81
N MET A 214 -38.44 -17.20 12.71
CA MET A 214 -38.34 -17.38 14.15
C MET A 214 -38.97 -18.70 14.62
N CYS A 215 -40.04 -19.14 13.96
CA CYS A 215 -40.68 -20.42 14.24
C CYS A 215 -39.98 -21.60 13.51
N GLY A 216 -38.97 -21.31 12.73
CA GLY A 216 -38.18 -22.31 12.01
C GLY A 216 -37.16 -23.02 12.87
N LYS A 217 -36.53 -24.03 12.28
CA LYS A 217 -35.45 -24.80 12.93
C LYS A 217 -34.09 -24.13 12.88
N LEU A 218 -33.89 -23.12 12.01
CA LEU A 218 -32.64 -22.45 11.82
C LEU A 218 -32.60 -21.12 12.58
N VAL A 219 -31.36 -20.67 12.89
CA VAL A 219 -31.17 -19.37 13.55
C VAL A 219 -31.52 -18.25 12.58
N MET A 220 -32.42 -17.39 12.97
CA MET A 220 -32.75 -16.18 12.23
C MET A 220 -31.63 -15.15 12.38
N SER A 221 -31.14 -14.61 11.25
CA SER A 221 -30.17 -13.51 11.20
C SER A 221 -30.57 -12.54 10.10
N ARG A 222 -31.28 -11.46 10.46
CA ARG A 222 -31.83 -10.47 9.52
C ARG A 222 -31.54 -9.05 9.96
N LEU A 223 -31.25 -8.19 9.01
CA LEU A 223 -31.21 -6.75 9.17
C LEU A 223 -32.49 -6.18 8.55
N ILE A 224 -33.25 -5.43 9.35
CA ILE A 224 -34.46 -4.73 8.90
C ILE A 224 -34.06 -3.28 8.60
N GLN A 225 -34.34 -2.83 7.39
CA GLN A 225 -34.16 -1.45 6.94
C GLN A 225 -35.48 -0.80 6.60
#